data_e81e75c3b85044ba1a30fac468d81964
#
_entry.id   e81e75c3b85044ba1a30fac468d81964
#
_cell.length_a   1.000
_cell.length_b   1.000
_cell.length_c   1.000
_cell.angle_alpha   90.00
_cell.angle_beta   90.00
_cell.angle_gamma   90.00
#
_symmetry.space_group_name_H-M   'P 1'
#
loop_
_entity.id
_entity.type
_entity.pdbx_description
1 polymer ?
#
loop_
_entity_poly.entity_id
_entity_poly.type
_entity_poly.pdbx_seq_one_letter_code
_entity_poly.pdbx_strand_id
1 'polypeptide(L)'
;MAVEDLIIPKYYENKLDIISTEIAIKYVKDLFERRLAHHLNLMRISAPLYVSKSSGLNDDLNGTERPVAFDIMEIEGEDYQIVHSLAKWKRMALKRYNLNVGKGIYTDMNAIRRDEVLDNLHSCYVDQWDW
;
A
#
# COMPACT_ATOMS: atom_id res chain seq x y z
N MET A 1 -14.82 17.09 -11.36
CA MET A 1 -15.80 17.02 -10.26
C MET A 1 -15.04 17.26 -8.97
N ALA A 2 -15.48 18.16 -8.13
CA ALA A 2 -14.89 18.32 -6.79
C ALA A 2 -15.30 17.10 -5.95
N VAL A 3 -14.39 16.67 -5.07
CA VAL A 3 -14.71 15.65 -4.06
C VAL A 3 -15.60 16.34 -3.03
N GLU A 4 -16.85 15.89 -2.91
CA GLU A 4 -17.87 16.57 -2.09
C GLU A 4 -17.52 16.60 -0.60
N ASP A 5 -16.79 15.58 -0.13
CA ASP A 5 -16.42 15.43 1.27
C ASP A 5 -15.05 16.05 1.61
N LEU A 6 -14.43 16.76 0.66
CA LEU A 6 -13.16 17.44 0.90
C LEU A 6 -13.39 18.77 1.62
N ILE A 7 -12.93 18.85 2.87
CA ILE A 7 -13.03 20.06 3.71
C ILE A 7 -11.68 20.76 3.72
N ILE A 8 -11.62 21.95 3.14
CA ILE A 8 -10.45 22.83 3.22
C ILE A 8 -10.77 24.00 4.15
N PRO A 9 -10.10 24.12 5.30
CA PRO A 9 -10.34 25.25 6.20
C PRO A 9 -10.08 26.59 5.50
N LYS A 10 -10.93 27.58 5.75
CA LYS A 10 -10.89 28.90 5.07
C LYS A 10 -9.54 29.61 5.15
N TYR A 11 -8.79 29.36 6.22
CA TYR A 11 -7.49 30.01 6.47
C TYR A 11 -6.34 29.00 6.39
N TYR A 12 -6.53 27.88 5.68
CA TYR A 12 -5.46 26.91 5.50
C TYR A 12 -4.40 27.45 4.55
N GLU A 13 -3.16 27.44 5.02
CA GLU A 13 -1.98 27.77 4.23
C GLU A 13 -0.94 26.66 4.33
N ASN A 14 -0.32 26.31 3.24
CA ASN A 14 0.82 25.39 3.23
C ASN A 14 2.00 26.03 3.97
N LYS A 15 2.55 25.34 4.96
CA LYS A 15 3.72 25.81 5.71
C LYS A 15 5.04 25.53 5.00
N LEU A 16 5.06 24.62 4.06
CA LEU A 16 6.22 24.25 3.27
C LEU A 16 5.95 24.50 1.78
N ASP A 17 6.96 24.97 1.07
CA ASP A 17 6.94 24.95 -0.39
C ASP A 17 7.05 23.51 -0.93
N ILE A 18 6.85 23.33 -2.23
CA ILE A 18 6.82 22.00 -2.85
C ILE A 18 8.15 21.24 -2.68
N ILE A 19 9.29 21.92 -2.82
CA ILE A 19 10.62 21.29 -2.71
C ILE A 19 10.88 20.87 -1.27
N SER A 20 10.61 21.76 -0.31
CA SER A 20 10.74 21.48 1.12
C SER A 20 9.81 20.33 1.54
N THR A 21 8.62 20.25 0.94
CA THR A 21 7.69 19.14 1.18
C THR A 21 8.27 17.81 0.70
N GLU A 22 8.82 17.73 -0.51
CA GLU A 22 9.45 16.51 -1.04
C GLU A 22 10.64 16.05 -0.18
N ILE A 23 11.48 17.00 0.24
CA ILE A 23 12.60 16.70 1.14
C ILE A 23 12.09 16.16 2.49
N ALA A 24 11.06 16.77 3.04
CA ALA A 24 10.46 16.35 4.31
C ALA A 24 9.83 14.95 4.21
N ILE A 25 9.11 14.65 3.12
CA ILE A 25 8.54 13.33 2.86
C ILE A 25 9.66 12.27 2.87
N LYS A 26 10.72 12.51 2.10
CA LYS A 26 11.86 11.57 2.04
C LYS A 26 12.50 11.37 3.41
N TYR A 27 12.76 12.45 4.13
CA TYR A 27 13.36 12.40 5.46
C TYR A 27 12.51 11.59 6.45
N VAL A 28 11.21 11.87 6.51
CA VAL A 28 10.28 11.16 7.41
C VAL A 28 10.18 9.68 7.05
N LYS A 29 10.09 9.37 5.74
CA LYS A 29 10.03 7.98 5.26
C LYS A 29 11.29 7.22 5.69
N ASP A 30 12.48 7.74 5.44
CA ASP A 30 13.73 7.07 5.81
C ASP A 30 13.90 6.89 7.32
N LEU A 31 13.52 7.90 8.09
CA LEU A 31 13.64 7.85 9.55
C LEU A 31 12.68 6.81 10.13
N PHE A 32 11.41 6.84 9.73
CA PHE A 32 10.40 5.95 10.25
C PHE A 32 10.68 4.50 9.85
N GLU A 33 11.01 4.25 8.58
CA GLU A 33 11.34 2.91 8.08
C GLU A 33 12.46 2.25 8.89
N ARG A 34 13.57 2.96 9.08
CA ARG A 34 14.70 2.44 9.86
C ARG A 34 14.33 2.16 11.32
N ARG A 35 13.58 3.08 11.93
CA ARG A 35 13.15 2.94 13.32
C ARG A 35 12.19 1.78 13.49
N LEU A 36 11.18 1.67 12.61
CA LEU A 36 10.22 0.58 12.62
C LEU A 36 10.92 -0.78 12.47
N ALA A 37 11.79 -0.90 11.47
CA ALA A 37 12.53 -2.14 11.21
C ALA A 37 13.41 -2.54 12.40
N HIS A 38 14.08 -1.58 13.02
CA HIS A 38 14.92 -1.82 14.20
C HIS A 38 14.09 -2.28 15.42
N HIS A 39 13.04 -1.54 15.76
CA HIS A 39 12.26 -1.82 16.98
C HIS A 39 11.44 -3.10 16.91
N LEU A 40 10.97 -3.46 15.71
CA LEU A 40 10.17 -4.66 15.50
C LEU A 40 10.97 -5.84 14.91
N ASN A 41 12.29 -5.70 14.77
CA ASN A 41 13.16 -6.73 14.19
C ASN A 41 12.65 -7.22 12.81
N LEU A 42 12.41 -6.26 11.91
CA LEU A 42 11.86 -6.53 10.58
C LEU A 42 12.94 -6.58 9.52
N MET A 43 12.78 -7.50 8.59
CA MET A 43 13.56 -7.57 7.36
C MET A 43 12.76 -6.98 6.20
N ARG A 44 13.37 -6.08 5.42
CA ARG A 44 12.75 -5.59 4.20
C ARG A 44 12.69 -6.68 3.15
N ILE A 45 11.54 -6.84 2.53
CA ILE A 45 11.35 -7.71 1.37
C ILE A 45 10.64 -6.96 0.25
N SER A 46 10.76 -7.45 -0.98
CA SER A 46 10.00 -6.95 -2.11
C SER A 46 8.61 -7.56 -2.14
N ALA A 47 7.61 -6.74 -2.40
CA ALA A 47 6.23 -7.18 -2.55
C ALA A 47 5.71 -6.87 -3.96
N PRO A 48 4.70 -7.61 -4.44
CA PRO A 48 4.10 -7.37 -5.74
C PRO A 48 3.19 -6.14 -5.70
N LEU A 49 3.13 -5.41 -6.82
CA LEU A 49 2.10 -4.40 -7.07
C LEU A 49 0.76 -5.06 -7.45
N TYR A 50 0.81 -6.21 -8.09
CA TYR A 50 -0.34 -6.98 -8.53
C TYR A 50 -0.12 -8.48 -8.31
N VAL A 51 -1.20 -9.21 -8.23
CA VAL A 51 -1.21 -10.65 -8.07
C VAL A 51 -2.19 -11.28 -9.07
N SER A 52 -1.99 -12.55 -9.42
CA SER A 52 -2.99 -13.26 -10.20
C SER A 52 -4.28 -13.44 -9.40
N LYS A 53 -5.41 -13.32 -10.06
CA LYS A 53 -6.73 -13.50 -9.45
C LYS A 53 -6.89 -14.91 -8.89
N SER A 54 -6.41 -15.91 -9.61
CA SER A 54 -6.47 -17.31 -9.22
C SER A 54 -5.67 -17.61 -7.95
N SER A 55 -4.64 -16.81 -7.63
CA SER A 55 -3.86 -16.97 -6.39
C SER A 55 -4.65 -16.70 -5.10
N GLY A 56 -5.72 -15.91 -5.18
CA GLY A 56 -6.50 -15.48 -4.02
C GLY A 56 -5.74 -14.62 -3.00
N LEU A 57 -4.56 -14.07 -3.40
CA LEU A 57 -3.68 -13.31 -2.50
C LEU A 57 -4.03 -11.84 -2.40
N ASN A 58 -4.92 -11.32 -3.26
CA ASN A 58 -5.44 -9.97 -3.07
C ASN A 58 -6.39 -9.93 -1.86
N ASP A 59 -6.36 -8.82 -1.13
CA ASP A 59 -7.28 -8.63 -0.02
C ASP A 59 -8.62 -8.12 -0.53
N ASP A 60 -9.70 -8.71 -0.07
CA ASP A 60 -11.06 -8.32 -0.47
C ASP A 60 -11.57 -7.12 0.35
N LEU A 61 -10.77 -6.56 1.26
CA LEU A 61 -11.13 -5.49 2.20
C LEU A 61 -12.45 -5.84 2.95
N ASN A 62 -13.54 -5.13 2.64
CA ASN A 62 -14.87 -5.43 3.19
C ASN A 62 -15.66 -6.47 2.36
N GLY A 63 -15.08 -6.95 1.26
CA GLY A 63 -15.69 -7.95 0.38
C GLY A 63 -16.62 -7.38 -0.71
N THR A 64 -16.72 -6.06 -0.82
CA THR A 64 -17.55 -5.38 -1.81
C THR A 64 -16.75 -4.58 -2.82
N GLU A 65 -15.52 -4.23 -2.48
CA GLU A 65 -14.63 -3.41 -3.31
C GLU A 65 -14.12 -4.21 -4.50
N ARG A 66 -14.19 -3.58 -5.66
CA ARG A 66 -13.72 -4.17 -6.91
C ARG A 66 -12.24 -3.85 -7.12
N PRO A 67 -11.36 -4.82 -7.36
CA PRO A 67 -9.98 -4.53 -7.71
C PRO A 67 -9.88 -3.89 -9.10
N VAL A 68 -8.79 -3.16 -9.35
CA VAL A 68 -8.35 -2.85 -10.71
C VAL A 68 -7.77 -4.12 -11.30
N ALA A 69 -8.42 -4.67 -12.30
CA ALA A 69 -8.01 -5.90 -12.98
C ALA A 69 -7.54 -5.62 -14.40
N PHE A 70 -6.61 -6.44 -14.87
CA PHE A 70 -6.05 -6.40 -16.22
C PHE A 70 -5.57 -7.80 -16.63
N ASP A 71 -5.42 -8.02 -17.92
CA ASP A 71 -4.78 -9.20 -18.51
C ASP A 71 -3.35 -8.89 -18.95
N ILE A 72 -2.58 -9.93 -19.20
CA ILE A 72 -1.24 -9.83 -19.79
C ILE A 72 -1.28 -10.61 -21.10
N MET A 73 -1.00 -9.93 -22.20
CA MET A 73 -1.17 -10.44 -23.57
C MET A 73 -0.51 -11.82 -23.79
N GLU A 74 0.64 -12.09 -23.19
CA GLU A 74 1.38 -13.34 -23.36
C GLU A 74 0.98 -14.43 -22.34
N ILE A 75 0.04 -14.14 -21.44
CA ILE A 75 -0.43 -15.09 -20.42
C ILE A 75 -1.94 -15.27 -20.58
N GLU A 76 -2.30 -16.26 -21.38
CA GLU A 76 -3.71 -16.54 -21.65
C GLU A 76 -4.44 -17.14 -20.45
N GLY A 77 -5.69 -16.74 -20.27
CA GLY A 77 -6.60 -17.35 -19.29
C GLY A 77 -6.41 -16.93 -17.83
N GLU A 78 -5.57 -15.93 -17.54
CA GLU A 78 -5.36 -15.42 -16.19
C GLU A 78 -5.58 -13.90 -16.11
N ASP A 79 -6.41 -13.49 -15.18
CA ASP A 79 -6.57 -12.09 -14.79
C ASP A 79 -5.62 -11.72 -13.65
N TYR A 80 -5.10 -10.51 -13.68
CA TYR A 80 -4.28 -9.92 -12.63
C TYR A 80 -5.00 -8.79 -11.96
N GLN A 81 -4.72 -8.58 -10.69
CA GLN A 81 -5.35 -7.55 -9.88
C GLN A 81 -4.29 -6.72 -9.16
N ILE A 82 -4.38 -5.40 -9.27
CA ILE A 82 -3.60 -4.49 -8.41
C ILE A 82 -4.07 -4.71 -6.98
N VAL A 83 -3.11 -4.85 -6.06
CA VAL A 83 -3.43 -5.18 -4.67
C VAL A 83 -4.20 -4.05 -3.99
N HIS A 84 -5.17 -4.42 -3.15
CA HIS A 84 -5.83 -3.52 -2.21
C HIS A 84 -5.06 -3.41 -0.90
N SER A 85 -4.49 -4.53 -0.46
CA SER A 85 -3.56 -4.65 0.66
C SER A 85 -2.71 -5.89 0.50
N LEU A 86 -1.65 -6.01 1.29
CA LEU A 86 -0.76 -7.18 1.29
C LEU A 86 -1.02 -8.15 2.45
N ALA A 87 -2.13 -8.03 3.17
CA ALA A 87 -2.38 -8.83 4.36
C ALA A 87 -2.34 -10.35 4.09
N LYS A 88 -3.02 -10.81 3.04
CA LYS A 88 -2.98 -12.23 2.63
C LYS A 88 -1.61 -12.62 2.09
N TRP A 89 -1.02 -11.78 1.25
CA TRP A 89 0.29 -12.04 0.66
C TRP A 89 1.40 -12.12 1.73
N LYS A 90 1.39 -11.23 2.74
CA LYS A 90 2.38 -11.26 3.82
C LYS A 90 2.34 -12.56 4.63
N ARG A 91 1.17 -13.10 4.90
CA ARG A 91 1.04 -14.40 5.58
C ARG A 91 1.69 -15.52 4.77
N MET A 92 1.48 -15.54 3.46
CA MET A 92 2.15 -16.47 2.54
C MET A 92 3.66 -16.24 2.54
N ALA A 93 4.11 -14.97 2.48
CA ALA A 93 5.52 -14.60 2.47
C ALA A 93 6.22 -15.03 3.79
N LEU A 94 5.63 -14.79 4.95
CA LEU A 94 6.18 -15.23 6.24
C LEU A 94 6.44 -16.74 6.24
N LYS A 95 5.51 -17.54 5.74
CA LYS A 95 5.69 -18.99 5.60
C LYS A 95 6.82 -19.31 4.61
N ARG A 96 6.85 -18.66 3.46
CA ARG A 96 7.83 -18.89 2.40
C ARG A 96 9.27 -18.56 2.84
N TYR A 97 9.45 -17.48 3.60
CA TYR A 97 10.75 -17.07 4.12
C TYR A 97 11.17 -17.84 5.39
N ASN A 98 10.28 -18.67 5.93
CA ASN A 98 10.53 -19.52 7.12
C ASN A 98 11.16 -18.75 8.29
N LEU A 99 10.59 -17.58 8.61
CA LEU A 99 11.09 -16.73 9.67
C LEU A 99 10.70 -17.28 11.05
N ASN A 100 11.64 -17.22 12.00
CA ASN A 100 11.41 -17.58 13.38
C ASN A 100 10.55 -16.55 14.10
N VAL A 101 9.88 -16.98 15.18
CA VAL A 101 9.18 -16.08 16.10
C VAL A 101 10.14 -14.98 16.60
N GLY A 102 9.67 -13.75 16.63
CA GLY A 102 10.47 -12.58 16.98
C GLY A 102 11.18 -11.90 15.81
N LYS A 103 11.03 -12.42 14.58
CA LYS A 103 11.45 -11.77 13.34
C LYS A 103 10.25 -11.56 12.43
N GLY A 104 10.19 -10.42 11.79
CA GLY A 104 9.11 -10.08 10.87
C GLY A 104 9.62 -9.57 9.53
N ILE A 105 8.68 -9.20 8.70
CA ILE A 105 8.93 -8.59 7.38
C ILE A 105 8.25 -7.23 7.29
N TYR A 106 8.80 -6.36 6.47
CA TYR A 106 8.11 -5.18 6.01
C TYR A 106 8.40 -4.94 4.53
N THR A 107 7.56 -4.17 3.90
CA THR A 107 7.69 -3.82 2.50
C THR A 107 7.10 -2.45 2.22
N ASP A 108 7.62 -1.78 1.21
CA ASP A 108 6.94 -0.65 0.58
C ASP A 108 5.79 -1.20 -0.25
N MET A 109 4.60 -0.66 -0.06
CA MET A 109 3.40 -1.07 -0.77
C MET A 109 2.76 0.12 -1.47
N ASN A 110 2.42 -0.09 -2.73
CA ASN A 110 1.49 0.77 -3.45
C ASN A 110 0.22 -0.02 -3.76
N ALA A 111 -0.93 0.60 -3.61
CA ALA A 111 -2.22 -0.01 -3.90
C ALA A 111 -3.16 0.98 -4.58
N ILE A 112 -4.15 0.45 -5.28
CA ILE A 112 -5.23 1.24 -5.85
C ILE A 112 -6.55 0.69 -5.32
N ARG A 113 -7.32 1.56 -4.66
CA ARG A 113 -8.66 1.28 -4.13
C ARG A 113 -9.68 2.08 -4.92
N ARG A 114 -10.10 1.53 -6.05
CA ARG A 114 -10.95 2.24 -7.03
C ARG A 114 -12.33 2.62 -6.51
N ASP A 115 -12.83 1.91 -5.52
CA ASP A 115 -14.15 2.12 -4.93
C ASP A 115 -14.08 2.86 -3.58
N GLU A 116 -12.91 3.48 -3.25
CA GLU A 116 -12.75 4.27 -2.03
C GLU A 116 -13.61 5.53 -2.06
N VAL A 117 -14.26 5.82 -0.95
CA VAL A 117 -14.92 7.12 -0.74
C VAL A 117 -13.88 8.15 -0.40
N LEU A 118 -13.68 9.11 -1.31
CA LEU A 118 -12.60 10.09 -1.19
C LEU A 118 -12.98 11.23 -0.24
N ASP A 119 -12.12 11.50 0.73
CA ASP A 119 -12.24 12.61 1.68
C ASP A 119 -10.86 13.16 2.07
N ASN A 120 -10.76 13.92 3.17
CA ASN A 120 -9.49 14.44 3.66
C ASN A 120 -8.49 13.37 4.13
N LEU A 121 -8.94 12.15 4.41
CA LEU A 121 -8.15 11.06 4.98
C LEU A 121 -8.00 9.87 4.01
N HIS A 122 -8.90 9.75 3.03
CA HIS A 122 -8.96 8.61 2.13
C HIS A 122 -8.67 9.00 0.69
N SER A 123 -7.76 8.26 0.07
CA SER A 123 -7.38 8.39 -1.34
C SER A 123 -7.52 7.05 -2.04
N CYS A 124 -7.83 7.08 -3.33
CA CYS A 124 -7.83 5.86 -4.15
C CYS A 124 -6.41 5.28 -4.34
N TYR A 125 -5.38 6.09 -4.18
CA TYR A 125 -3.97 5.65 -4.21
C TYR A 125 -3.43 5.54 -2.79
N VAL A 126 -2.78 4.42 -2.51
CA VAL A 126 -2.16 4.13 -1.22
C VAL A 126 -0.66 3.94 -1.41
N ASP A 127 0.13 4.67 -0.63
CA ASP A 127 1.58 4.52 -0.48
C ASP A 127 1.87 4.32 1.02
N GLN A 128 2.24 3.11 1.41
CA GLN A 128 2.44 2.77 2.82
C GLN A 128 3.54 1.74 3.01
N TRP A 129 4.06 1.65 4.24
CA TRP A 129 4.76 0.46 4.67
C TRP A 129 3.77 -0.56 5.23
N ASP A 130 3.93 -1.78 4.81
CA ASP A 130 3.11 -2.88 5.28
C ASP A 130 4.01 -3.90 6.01
N TRP A 131 3.71 -4.21 7.24
CA TRP A 131 4.50 -5.10 8.08
C TRP A 131 3.68 -6.15 8.82
#